data_1151ae9ab9bd27d18ad5792fdaec4059
#
_entry.id   1151ae9ab9bd27d18ad5792fdaec4059
#
_cell.length_a   1.000
_cell.length_b   1.000
_cell.length_c   1.000
_cell.angle_alpha   90.00
_cell.angle_beta   90.00
_cell.angle_gamma   90.00
#
_symmetry.space_group_name_H-M   'P 1'
#
loop_
_entity.id
_entity.type
_entity.pdbx_description
1 polymer ?
#
loop_
_entity_poly.entity_id
_entity_poly.type
_entity_poly.pdbx_seq_one_letter_code
_entity_poly.pdbx_strand_id
1 'polypeptide(L)'
;IRDPEMSRGLGDVYKRQVGGMFSGGRKLSAAGGFVLTATLGTALFGMDNSKLAVVACIFMSSAVFMLLPAKLTAEQGDIARVKAGENSVRKLFSKRLKFAGGAIAEVRRTVGITAEKLDNNIGSDISWVYNTACDEICRKCRYNMQCWGKEYGDSIKQFAKITNMVKSGESADPDAFSEPLNARCPKKQELIDKIRRLCDVYVASSTEKRRIARMRNILTAQLSATEQILSQLSDEIENSGEIEPQYNKTACNVLSKLGCEDADAVNVELGEQGRMFVEAYSDTGFFASKQDICEAMTLAFRRRFDLPTLSRVGGACKLSLFSGTTYTLDVEICQISKTEGTACGDYYESFIDKNGTAYVVLSDGMGSGGRARVDSSFACAMLIRLLQAGVGVEAAISVINTSLVCKSSDESFATLEICAVDLYSGKIDLYKAGSANTYIKCGNRFVTIGCKGLPIGVKDEPVYDRRTFTIGSRDMIVMTSDGAELNEKWLYREMDKQPDLKEFSKEVANTARFYAGDEKSDDISVIAMRLSR
;
A
#
# COMPACT_ATOMS: atom_id res chain seq x y z
N ILE A 1 -57.30 -16.23 23.26
CA ILE A 1 -56.36 -15.69 24.28
C ILE A 1 -55.46 -14.70 23.53
N ARG A 2 -55.80 -13.39 23.61
CA ARG A 2 -55.01 -12.32 23.02
C ARG A 2 -54.06 -11.80 24.10
N ASP A 3 -52.78 -11.88 23.81
CA ASP A 3 -51.71 -11.46 24.68
C ASP A 3 -51.76 -9.92 24.89
N PRO A 4 -51.93 -9.41 26.10
CA PRO A 4 -52.12 -7.97 26.35
C PRO A 4 -50.83 -7.13 26.12
N GLU A 5 -49.64 -7.77 26.03
CA GLU A 5 -48.41 -7.05 25.74
C GLU A 5 -48.23 -6.73 24.25
N MET A 6 -48.76 -7.55 23.34
CA MET A 6 -48.69 -7.30 21.90
C MET A 6 -49.58 -6.14 21.45
N SER A 7 -50.65 -5.85 22.16
CA SER A 7 -51.58 -4.74 21.87
C SER A 7 -51.02 -3.37 22.31
N ARG A 8 -50.16 -3.33 23.34
CA ARG A 8 -49.48 -2.10 23.79
C ARG A 8 -48.37 -1.66 22.84
N GLY A 9 -47.60 -2.60 22.31
CA GLY A 9 -46.49 -2.30 21.37
C GLY A 9 -46.99 -1.76 20.01
N LEU A 10 -48.07 -2.32 19.46
CA LEU A 10 -48.67 -1.84 18.20
C LEU A 10 -49.23 -0.42 18.32
N GLY A 11 -49.86 -0.09 19.45
CA GLY A 11 -50.42 1.26 19.69
C GLY A 11 -49.34 2.35 19.71
N ASP A 12 -48.17 2.07 20.27
CA ASP A 12 -47.05 3.03 20.33
C ASP A 12 -46.30 3.17 18.99
N VAL A 13 -46.23 2.13 18.18
CA VAL A 13 -45.69 2.19 16.82
C VAL A 13 -46.60 3.01 15.92
N TYR A 14 -47.93 2.84 16.00
CA TYR A 14 -48.89 3.64 15.24
C TYR A 14 -48.87 5.13 15.65
N LYS A 15 -48.75 5.43 16.93
CA LYS A 15 -48.64 6.83 17.41
C LYS A 15 -47.38 7.51 16.88
N ARG A 16 -46.25 6.80 16.80
CA ARG A 16 -44.99 7.32 16.21
C ARG A 16 -45.07 7.48 14.69
N GLN A 17 -45.70 6.57 13.97
CA GLN A 17 -45.84 6.64 12.52
C GLN A 17 -46.78 7.77 12.09
N VAL A 18 -47.92 7.96 12.74
CA VAL A 18 -48.85 9.03 12.41
C VAL A 18 -48.32 10.40 12.82
N GLY A 19 -47.62 10.51 13.97
CA GLY A 19 -46.89 11.73 14.34
C GLY A 19 -45.79 12.11 13.31
N GLY A 20 -45.09 11.12 12.74
CA GLY A 20 -44.09 11.28 11.70
C GLY A 20 -44.67 11.77 10.35
N MET A 21 -45.90 11.34 9.98
CA MET A 21 -46.54 11.79 8.74
C MET A 21 -46.86 13.28 8.72
N PHE A 22 -47.04 13.89 9.89
CA PHE A 22 -47.33 15.34 10.02
C PHE A 22 -46.07 16.17 10.32
N SER A 23 -44.91 15.57 10.43
CA SER A 23 -43.63 16.25 10.75
C SER A 23 -43.06 17.11 9.61
N GLY A 24 -43.54 16.96 8.36
CA GLY A 24 -43.11 17.74 7.19
C GLY A 24 -43.67 19.15 7.11
N GLY A 25 -44.42 19.62 8.09
CA GLY A 25 -45.08 20.91 8.12
C GLY A 25 -44.81 21.72 9.40
N ARG A 26 -45.52 22.79 9.57
CA ARG A 26 -45.41 23.68 10.72
C ARG A 26 -45.64 22.91 12.03
N LYS A 27 -44.95 23.30 13.13
CA LYS A 27 -45.09 22.71 14.48
C LYS A 27 -46.54 22.40 14.91
N LEU A 28 -47.47 23.21 14.43
CA LEU A 28 -48.90 23.07 14.68
C LEU A 28 -49.49 21.77 14.13
N SER A 29 -49.03 21.31 12.95
CA SER A 29 -49.51 20.08 12.32
C SER A 29 -49.00 18.84 13.03
N ALA A 30 -47.75 18.86 13.51
CA ALA A 30 -47.15 17.76 14.27
C ALA A 30 -47.81 17.62 15.67
N ALA A 31 -47.97 18.72 16.38
CA ALA A 31 -48.66 18.74 17.67
C ALA A 31 -50.16 18.36 17.54
N GLY A 32 -50.84 18.88 16.52
CA GLY A 32 -52.23 18.54 16.23
C GLY A 32 -52.44 17.07 15.87
N GLY A 33 -51.57 16.51 15.03
CA GLY A 33 -51.58 15.08 14.67
C GLY A 33 -51.36 14.15 15.88
N PHE A 34 -50.46 14.56 16.79
CA PHE A 34 -50.18 13.79 18.00
C PHE A 34 -51.36 13.82 19.00
N VAL A 35 -51.96 14.98 19.22
CA VAL A 35 -53.16 15.13 20.08
C VAL A 35 -54.34 14.36 19.49
N LEU A 36 -54.57 14.45 18.17
CA LEU A 36 -55.68 13.81 17.49
C LEU A 36 -55.61 12.28 17.54
N THR A 37 -54.40 11.72 17.31
CA THR A 37 -54.19 10.26 17.42
C THR A 37 -54.28 9.73 18.85
N ALA A 38 -53.81 10.51 19.81
CA ALA A 38 -53.91 10.15 21.22
C ALA A 38 -55.36 10.21 21.76
N THR A 39 -56.15 11.24 21.37
CA THR A 39 -57.56 11.34 21.74
C THR A 39 -58.42 10.28 21.04
N LEU A 40 -58.17 9.99 19.75
CA LEU A 40 -58.86 8.90 19.04
C LEU A 40 -58.56 7.54 19.67
N GLY A 41 -57.28 7.28 20.01
CA GLY A 41 -56.87 6.06 20.69
C GLY A 41 -57.54 5.87 22.05
N THR A 42 -57.68 6.92 22.85
CA THR A 42 -58.39 6.86 24.15
C THR A 42 -59.90 6.70 24.00
N ALA A 43 -60.52 7.30 22.98
CA ALA A 43 -61.94 7.16 22.69
C ALA A 43 -62.33 5.73 22.24
N LEU A 44 -61.49 5.05 21.47
CA LEU A 44 -61.70 3.70 20.97
C LEU A 44 -61.59 2.62 22.06
N PHE A 45 -60.83 2.89 23.15
CA PHE A 45 -60.56 1.91 24.21
C PHE A 45 -61.31 2.16 25.54
N GLY A 46 -62.32 3.05 25.54
CA GLY A 46 -63.17 3.37 26.67
C GLY A 46 -62.54 4.34 27.67
N MET A 47 -63.35 5.22 28.27
CA MET A 47 -62.88 6.31 29.17
C MET A 47 -62.86 5.84 30.61
N ASP A 48 -61.67 5.73 31.23
CA ASP A 48 -61.42 5.56 32.65
C ASP A 48 -60.72 6.78 33.23
N ASN A 49 -60.87 7.08 34.51
CA ASN A 49 -60.26 8.23 35.17
C ASN A 49 -58.74 8.29 35.02
N SER A 50 -58.05 7.17 34.90
CA SER A 50 -56.62 7.07 34.64
C SER A 50 -56.24 7.53 33.24
N LYS A 51 -57.15 7.39 32.26
CA LYS A 51 -56.95 7.81 30.87
C LYS A 51 -57.18 9.30 30.66
N LEU A 52 -58.01 9.91 31.48
CA LEU A 52 -58.23 11.37 31.51
C LEU A 52 -56.92 12.08 31.93
N ALA A 53 -56.18 11.54 32.90
CA ALA A 53 -54.88 12.06 33.30
C ALA A 53 -53.85 11.96 32.16
N VAL A 54 -53.85 10.86 31.42
CA VAL A 54 -52.95 10.66 30.26
C VAL A 54 -53.26 11.67 29.14
N VAL A 55 -54.53 11.91 28.84
CA VAL A 55 -54.96 12.94 27.86
C VAL A 55 -54.51 14.34 28.29
N ALA A 56 -54.70 14.69 29.57
CA ALA A 56 -54.22 15.95 30.13
C ALA A 56 -52.67 16.11 30.00
N CYS A 57 -51.91 15.05 30.31
CA CYS A 57 -50.45 15.05 30.11
C CYS A 57 -50.04 15.22 28.64
N ILE A 58 -50.77 14.65 27.69
CA ILE A 58 -50.53 14.80 26.25
C ILE A 58 -50.76 16.21 25.80
N PHE A 59 -51.86 16.86 26.26
CA PHE A 59 -52.12 18.27 25.99
C PHE A 59 -51.05 19.19 26.59
N MET A 60 -50.65 18.94 27.84
CA MET A 60 -49.58 19.69 28.50
C MET A 60 -48.24 19.56 27.77
N SER A 61 -47.84 18.34 27.41
CA SER A 61 -46.60 18.12 26.66
C SER A 61 -46.62 18.72 25.26
N SER A 62 -47.77 18.71 24.57
CA SER A 62 -47.96 19.38 23.28
C SER A 62 -47.90 20.90 23.39
N ALA A 63 -48.44 21.47 24.48
CA ALA A 63 -48.34 22.91 24.76
C ALA A 63 -46.87 23.32 25.05
N VAL A 64 -46.14 22.53 25.85
CA VAL A 64 -44.71 22.75 26.10
C VAL A 64 -43.90 22.65 24.80
N PHE A 65 -44.20 21.68 23.94
CA PHE A 65 -43.55 21.53 22.63
C PHE A 65 -43.78 22.74 21.72
N MET A 66 -44.95 23.34 21.79
CA MET A 66 -45.29 24.58 21.02
C MET A 66 -44.53 25.81 21.52
N LEU A 67 -44.22 25.87 22.81
CA LEU A 67 -43.49 26.97 23.44
C LEU A 67 -41.97 26.89 23.23
N LEU A 68 -41.42 25.72 22.86
CA LEU A 68 -40.00 25.56 22.57
C LEU A 68 -39.61 26.35 21.31
N PRO A 69 -38.46 27.08 21.31
CA PRO A 69 -38.00 27.80 20.13
C PRO A 69 -37.84 26.88 18.93
N ALA A 70 -38.25 27.33 17.72
CA ALA A 70 -38.17 26.53 16.50
C ALA A 70 -36.71 26.07 16.17
N LYS A 71 -35.73 26.86 16.58
CA LYS A 71 -34.30 26.51 16.42
C LYS A 71 -33.87 25.25 17.15
N LEU A 72 -34.44 24.96 18.33
CA LEU A 72 -34.11 23.77 19.13
C LEU A 72 -34.73 22.47 18.59
N THR A 73 -35.79 22.58 17.77
CA THR A 73 -36.50 21.38 17.24
C THR A 73 -36.19 21.10 15.78
N ALA A 74 -35.71 22.07 15.00
CA ALA A 74 -35.42 21.93 13.57
C ALA A 74 -33.97 21.45 13.31
N GLU A 75 -33.01 21.97 14.08
CA GLU A 75 -31.58 21.62 13.83
C GLU A 75 -31.24 20.16 14.13
N GLN A 76 -31.85 19.54 15.14
CA GLN A 76 -31.55 18.13 15.45
C GLN A 76 -32.12 17.13 14.42
N GLY A 77 -33.26 17.45 13.81
CA GLY A 77 -33.92 16.58 12.83
C GLY A 77 -33.17 16.55 11.49
N ASP A 78 -32.69 17.70 11.04
CA ASP A 78 -31.99 17.81 9.77
C ASP A 78 -30.55 17.28 9.88
N ILE A 79 -29.85 17.52 11.00
CA ILE A 79 -28.52 16.96 11.28
C ILE A 79 -28.60 15.43 11.37
N ALA A 80 -29.61 14.86 12.04
CA ALA A 80 -29.78 13.41 12.12
C ALA A 80 -30.10 12.76 10.76
N ARG A 81 -30.88 13.44 9.90
CA ARG A 81 -31.18 12.95 8.55
C ARG A 81 -29.99 13.04 7.61
N VAL A 82 -29.22 14.11 7.68
CA VAL A 82 -28.00 14.28 6.90
C VAL A 82 -26.95 13.23 7.33
N LYS A 83 -26.70 13.05 8.64
CA LYS A 83 -25.79 12.01 9.17
C LYS A 83 -26.24 10.58 8.79
N ALA A 84 -27.55 10.28 8.83
CA ALA A 84 -28.06 8.97 8.44
C ALA A 84 -27.90 8.70 6.93
N GLY A 85 -28.09 9.73 6.09
CA GLY A 85 -27.88 9.66 4.65
C GLY A 85 -26.40 9.46 4.30
N GLU A 86 -25.53 10.22 4.93
CA GLU A 86 -24.08 10.17 4.73
C GLU A 86 -23.48 8.81 5.13
N ASN A 87 -23.86 8.29 6.29
CA ASN A 87 -23.46 6.95 6.74
C ASN A 87 -23.98 5.83 5.81
N SER A 88 -25.16 5.99 5.24
CA SER A 88 -25.74 5.04 4.27
C SER A 88 -24.95 5.05 2.96
N VAL A 89 -24.59 6.24 2.46
CA VAL A 89 -23.78 6.40 1.24
C VAL A 89 -22.37 5.83 1.43
N ARG A 90 -21.71 6.12 2.55
CA ARG A 90 -20.40 5.55 2.88
C ARG A 90 -20.41 4.03 2.92
N LYS A 91 -21.38 3.44 3.63
CA LYS A 91 -21.55 1.97 3.69
C LYS A 91 -21.81 1.36 2.31
N LEU A 92 -22.53 2.07 1.44
CA LEU A 92 -22.78 1.64 0.07
C LEU A 92 -21.49 1.65 -0.75
N PHE A 93 -20.69 2.73 -0.66
CA PHE A 93 -19.40 2.83 -1.35
C PHE A 93 -18.40 1.79 -0.86
N SER A 94 -18.25 1.61 0.46
CA SER A 94 -17.40 0.56 1.04
C SER A 94 -17.80 -0.83 0.50
N LYS A 95 -19.10 -1.16 0.53
CA LYS A 95 -19.59 -2.43 -0.02
C LYS A 95 -19.31 -2.60 -1.52
N ARG A 96 -19.45 -1.53 -2.32
CA ARG A 96 -19.14 -1.57 -3.76
C ARG A 96 -17.65 -1.80 -4.01
N LEU A 97 -16.78 -1.15 -3.24
CA LEU A 97 -15.32 -1.37 -3.32
C LEU A 97 -14.93 -2.79 -2.92
N LYS A 98 -15.50 -3.32 -1.83
CA LYS A 98 -15.29 -4.73 -1.42
C LYS A 98 -15.76 -5.70 -2.49
N PHE A 99 -16.91 -5.43 -3.12
CA PHE A 99 -17.43 -6.25 -4.21
C PHE A 99 -16.50 -6.20 -5.45
N ALA A 100 -16.03 -5.00 -5.82
CA ALA A 100 -15.09 -4.84 -6.93
C ALA A 100 -13.75 -5.55 -6.65
N GLY A 101 -13.21 -5.41 -5.42
CA GLY A 101 -12.04 -6.15 -4.96
C GLY A 101 -12.23 -7.66 -5.05
N GLY A 102 -13.36 -8.17 -4.58
CA GLY A 102 -13.73 -9.59 -4.68
C GLY A 102 -13.83 -10.09 -6.13
N ALA A 103 -14.36 -9.28 -7.04
CA ALA A 103 -14.41 -9.61 -8.46
C ALA A 103 -13.00 -9.71 -9.08
N ILE A 104 -12.10 -8.81 -8.71
CA ILE A 104 -10.69 -8.84 -9.14
C ILE A 104 -9.97 -10.07 -8.58
N ALA A 105 -10.21 -10.41 -7.31
CA ALA A 105 -9.68 -11.62 -6.69
C ALA A 105 -10.11 -12.90 -7.44
N GLU A 106 -11.38 -12.96 -7.86
CA GLU A 106 -11.89 -14.09 -8.63
C GLU A 106 -11.27 -14.17 -10.03
N VAL A 107 -11.08 -13.04 -10.72
CA VAL A 107 -10.36 -12.98 -12.00
C VAL A 107 -8.92 -13.47 -11.81
N ARG A 108 -8.22 -13.00 -10.78
CA ARG A 108 -6.85 -13.44 -10.42
C ARG A 108 -6.79 -14.96 -10.21
N ARG A 109 -7.75 -15.51 -9.45
CA ARG A 109 -7.84 -16.95 -9.19
C ARG A 109 -8.06 -17.74 -10.48
N THR A 110 -8.95 -17.27 -11.34
CA THR A 110 -9.27 -17.92 -12.62
C THR A 110 -8.06 -17.92 -13.56
N VAL A 111 -7.32 -16.81 -13.64
CA VAL A 111 -6.06 -16.72 -14.40
C VAL A 111 -5.05 -17.74 -13.88
N GLY A 112 -4.89 -17.86 -12.56
CA GLY A 112 -4.00 -18.83 -11.93
C GLY A 112 -4.35 -20.29 -12.28
N ILE A 113 -5.60 -20.68 -12.10
CA ILE A 113 -6.09 -22.06 -12.38
C ILE A 113 -5.96 -22.42 -13.87
N THR A 114 -6.33 -21.48 -14.75
CA THR A 114 -6.23 -21.72 -16.20
C THR A 114 -4.79 -21.92 -16.64
N ALA A 115 -3.91 -21.17 -16.05
CA ALA A 115 -2.48 -21.26 -16.30
C ALA A 115 -1.86 -22.58 -15.83
N GLU A 116 -2.21 -23.05 -14.64
CA GLU A 116 -1.74 -24.32 -14.11
C GLU A 116 -2.20 -25.50 -15.00
N LYS A 117 -3.44 -25.44 -15.51
CA LYS A 117 -3.94 -26.44 -16.47
C LYS A 117 -3.18 -26.41 -17.79
N LEU A 118 -2.76 -25.25 -18.28
CA LEU A 118 -1.96 -25.12 -19.49
C LEU A 118 -0.52 -25.63 -19.29
N ASP A 119 0.11 -25.36 -18.15
CA ASP A 119 1.46 -25.83 -17.85
C ASP A 119 1.52 -27.37 -17.73
N ASN A 120 0.49 -28.00 -17.16
CA ASN A 120 0.42 -29.46 -17.02
C ASN A 120 0.18 -30.21 -18.33
N ASN A 121 -0.39 -29.56 -19.35
CA ASN A 121 -0.73 -30.21 -20.64
C ASN A 121 0.38 -30.19 -21.68
N ILE A 122 1.52 -29.52 -21.44
CA ILE A 122 2.58 -29.40 -22.43
C ILE A 122 3.88 -29.87 -21.81
N GLY A 123 4.34 -31.08 -22.18
CA GLY A 123 5.58 -31.69 -21.74
C GLY A 123 6.76 -30.71 -21.82
N SER A 124 7.27 -30.35 -20.62
CA SER A 124 8.39 -29.41 -20.43
C SER A 124 9.74 -30.10 -20.33
N ASP A 125 9.80 -31.42 -20.53
CA ASP A 125 11.02 -32.20 -20.35
C ASP A 125 11.81 -32.25 -21.66
N ILE A 126 13.11 -31.96 -21.57
CA ILE A 126 14.07 -32.06 -22.68
C ILE A 126 14.13 -33.49 -23.25
N SER A 127 13.71 -34.49 -22.50
CA SER A 127 13.57 -35.88 -22.94
C SER A 127 12.69 -36.02 -24.19
N TRP A 128 11.73 -35.11 -24.40
CA TRP A 128 10.92 -35.07 -25.62
C TRP A 128 11.76 -34.97 -26.89
N VAL A 129 12.86 -34.20 -26.86
CA VAL A 129 13.75 -33.99 -28.02
C VAL A 129 14.35 -35.29 -28.49
N TYR A 130 15.02 -36.02 -27.60
CA TYR A 130 15.65 -37.27 -27.99
C TYR A 130 14.63 -38.41 -28.19
N ASN A 131 13.54 -38.46 -27.44
CA ASN A 131 12.48 -39.43 -27.64
C ASN A 131 11.88 -39.29 -29.05
N THR A 132 11.55 -38.06 -29.46
CA THR A 132 11.00 -37.78 -30.79
C THR A 132 12.03 -38.14 -31.90
N ALA A 133 13.31 -37.76 -31.72
CA ALA A 133 14.36 -38.11 -32.67
C ALA A 133 14.49 -39.63 -32.81
N CYS A 134 14.41 -40.37 -31.71
CA CYS A 134 14.49 -41.82 -31.68
C CYS A 134 13.25 -42.49 -32.31
N ASP A 135 12.07 -42.01 -32.03
CA ASP A 135 10.84 -42.55 -32.63
C ASP A 135 10.83 -42.43 -34.15
N GLU A 136 11.33 -41.31 -34.67
CA GLU A 136 11.35 -41.11 -36.13
C GLU A 136 12.47 -41.88 -36.84
N ILE A 137 13.67 -41.96 -36.24
CA ILE A 137 14.85 -42.52 -36.89
C ILE A 137 15.18 -43.93 -36.40
N CYS A 138 15.16 -44.17 -35.08
CA CYS A 138 15.58 -45.45 -34.53
C CYS A 138 14.51 -46.52 -34.62
N ARG A 139 13.23 -46.18 -34.64
CA ARG A 139 12.10 -47.14 -34.76
C ARG A 139 12.17 -48.02 -36.01
N LYS A 140 12.72 -47.48 -37.09
CA LYS A 140 12.92 -48.21 -38.39
C LYS A 140 14.34 -48.76 -38.55
N CYS A 141 15.20 -48.70 -37.53
CA CYS A 141 16.59 -49.16 -37.61
C CYS A 141 16.69 -50.64 -37.30
N ARG A 142 17.54 -51.36 -38.04
CA ARG A 142 17.82 -52.79 -37.81
C ARG A 142 18.38 -53.11 -36.43
N TYR A 143 18.99 -52.14 -35.77
CA TYR A 143 19.59 -52.29 -34.43
C TYR A 143 18.65 -51.79 -33.30
N ASN A 144 17.39 -51.47 -33.60
CA ASN A 144 16.43 -50.93 -32.65
C ASN A 144 16.31 -51.80 -31.38
N MET A 145 16.05 -53.10 -31.55
CA MET A 145 15.90 -54.06 -30.45
C MET A 145 17.16 -54.13 -29.53
N GLN A 146 18.34 -53.87 -30.07
CA GLN A 146 19.55 -53.91 -29.29
C GLN A 146 19.73 -52.59 -28.52
N CYS A 147 19.62 -51.45 -29.20
CA CYS A 147 19.80 -50.13 -28.58
C CYS A 147 18.67 -49.80 -27.57
N TRP A 148 17.42 -50.11 -27.89
CA TRP A 148 16.25 -49.72 -27.09
C TRP A 148 15.65 -50.89 -26.31
N GLY A 149 16.12 -52.11 -26.50
CA GLY A 149 15.75 -53.27 -25.70
C GLY A 149 16.84 -53.63 -24.69
N LYS A 150 17.97 -54.13 -25.19
CA LYS A 150 19.05 -54.64 -24.32
C LYS A 150 19.91 -53.57 -23.67
N GLU A 151 20.20 -52.48 -24.41
CA GLU A 151 21.14 -51.41 -23.99
C GLU A 151 20.39 -50.06 -23.77
N TYR A 152 19.15 -50.12 -23.33
CA TYR A 152 18.27 -48.98 -23.15
C TYR A 152 18.88 -47.87 -22.29
N GLY A 153 19.43 -48.23 -21.12
CA GLY A 153 20.00 -47.26 -20.18
C GLY A 153 21.21 -46.49 -20.70
N ASP A 154 22.05 -47.15 -21.48
CA ASP A 154 23.27 -46.53 -22.07
C ASP A 154 22.88 -45.67 -23.27
N SER A 155 21.93 -46.13 -24.09
CA SER A 155 21.40 -45.36 -25.20
C SER A 155 20.79 -44.03 -24.74
N ILE A 156 19.92 -44.06 -23.74
CA ILE A 156 19.30 -42.82 -23.17
C ILE A 156 20.36 -41.88 -22.63
N LYS A 157 21.33 -42.35 -21.86
CA LYS A 157 22.42 -41.51 -21.31
C LYS A 157 23.16 -40.78 -22.42
N GLN A 158 23.46 -41.46 -23.51
CA GLN A 158 24.20 -40.86 -24.61
C GLN A 158 23.34 -39.86 -25.39
N PHE A 159 22.07 -40.15 -25.67
CA PHE A 159 21.15 -39.21 -26.28
C PHE A 159 20.91 -37.97 -25.42
N ALA A 160 20.75 -38.13 -24.10
CA ALA A 160 20.66 -37.03 -23.18
C ALA A 160 21.93 -36.16 -23.16
N LYS A 161 23.14 -36.80 -23.20
CA LYS A 161 24.41 -36.08 -23.29
C LYS A 161 24.50 -35.23 -24.56
N ILE A 162 24.21 -35.81 -25.72
CA ILE A 162 24.27 -35.12 -27.01
C ILE A 162 23.23 -33.99 -27.06
N THR A 163 22.02 -34.24 -26.58
CA THR A 163 20.97 -33.22 -26.51
C THR A 163 21.40 -32.04 -25.63
N ASN A 164 22.07 -32.30 -24.50
CA ASN A 164 22.59 -31.24 -23.63
C ASN A 164 23.77 -30.48 -24.29
N MET A 165 24.69 -31.16 -25.00
CA MET A 165 25.75 -30.49 -25.76
C MET A 165 25.18 -29.56 -26.83
N VAL A 166 24.20 -30.02 -27.61
CA VAL A 166 23.53 -29.18 -28.62
C VAL A 166 22.82 -28.00 -27.98
N LYS A 167 22.16 -28.19 -26.83
CA LYS A 167 21.48 -27.14 -26.10
C LYS A 167 22.44 -26.08 -25.54
N SER A 168 23.64 -26.47 -25.10
CA SER A 168 24.65 -25.53 -24.61
C SER A 168 25.43 -24.82 -25.73
N GLY A 169 25.16 -25.12 -26.99
CA GLY A 169 25.84 -24.54 -28.15
C GLY A 169 27.18 -25.18 -28.47
N GLU A 170 27.49 -26.31 -27.83
CA GLU A 170 28.70 -27.10 -28.15
C GLU A 170 28.52 -27.88 -29.48
N SER A 171 29.62 -28.02 -30.23
CA SER A 171 29.56 -28.81 -31.47
C SER A 171 29.41 -30.30 -31.12
N ALA A 172 28.26 -30.87 -31.52
CA ALA A 172 28.04 -32.29 -31.44
C ALA A 172 28.36 -32.92 -32.82
N ASP A 173 29.45 -33.66 -32.88
CA ASP A 173 29.88 -34.40 -34.07
C ASP A 173 29.53 -35.91 -33.93
N PRO A 174 29.52 -36.71 -35.01
CA PRO A 174 29.24 -38.15 -34.96
C PRO A 174 30.10 -38.91 -33.95
N ASP A 175 31.29 -38.42 -33.66
CA ASP A 175 32.24 -39.03 -32.70
C ASP A 175 31.89 -38.69 -31.23
N ALA A 176 30.92 -37.83 -30.96
CA ALA A 176 30.41 -37.54 -29.62
C ALA A 176 29.70 -38.74 -28.97
N PHE A 177 29.26 -39.70 -29.77
CA PHE A 177 28.74 -40.98 -29.25
C PHE A 177 29.88 -41.83 -28.72
N SER A 178 29.72 -42.36 -27.52
CA SER A 178 30.70 -43.31 -26.93
C SER A 178 30.41 -44.74 -27.41
N GLU A 179 31.43 -45.58 -27.28
CA GLU A 179 31.29 -47.01 -27.56
C GLU A 179 30.33 -47.70 -26.55
N PRO A 180 29.53 -48.69 -26.94
CA PRO A 180 29.54 -49.35 -28.26
C PRO A 180 28.60 -48.69 -29.32
N LEU A 181 27.87 -47.64 -28.96
CA LEU A 181 26.88 -46.98 -29.84
C LEU A 181 27.57 -46.33 -31.04
N ASN A 182 28.75 -45.77 -30.85
CA ASN A 182 29.53 -45.11 -31.90
C ASN A 182 29.90 -46.07 -33.04
N ALA A 183 30.38 -47.26 -32.76
CA ALA A 183 30.72 -48.24 -33.78
C ALA A 183 29.51 -48.84 -34.51
N ARG A 184 28.36 -48.88 -33.81
CA ARG A 184 27.17 -49.60 -34.30
C ARG A 184 26.18 -48.77 -35.07
N CYS A 185 26.01 -47.48 -34.69
CA CYS A 185 24.95 -46.62 -35.22
C CYS A 185 25.27 -46.14 -36.65
N PRO A 186 24.52 -46.59 -37.68
CA PRO A 186 24.77 -46.16 -39.06
C PRO A 186 24.19 -44.78 -39.37
N LYS A 187 23.33 -44.23 -38.49
CA LYS A 187 22.58 -43.00 -38.71
C LYS A 187 22.94 -41.87 -37.74
N LYS A 188 24.19 -41.83 -37.29
CA LYS A 188 24.67 -40.85 -36.30
C LYS A 188 24.45 -39.42 -36.72
N GLN A 189 24.82 -39.07 -37.95
CA GLN A 189 24.68 -37.72 -38.48
C GLN A 189 23.20 -37.31 -38.59
N GLU A 190 22.35 -38.21 -39.11
CA GLU A 190 20.91 -37.98 -39.24
C GLU A 190 20.27 -37.73 -37.86
N LEU A 191 20.70 -38.46 -36.83
CA LEU A 191 20.24 -38.27 -35.46
C LEU A 191 20.68 -36.93 -34.87
N ILE A 192 21.94 -36.55 -35.03
CA ILE A 192 22.47 -35.26 -34.53
C ILE A 192 21.73 -34.09 -35.20
N ASP A 193 21.58 -34.15 -36.53
CA ASP A 193 20.86 -33.09 -37.27
C ASP A 193 19.37 -33.00 -36.91
N LYS A 194 18.76 -34.13 -36.59
CA LYS A 194 17.37 -34.14 -36.09
C LYS A 194 17.30 -33.60 -34.66
N ILE A 195 18.19 -34.01 -33.76
CA ILE A 195 18.27 -33.51 -32.39
C ILE A 195 18.50 -31.99 -32.42
N ARG A 196 19.40 -31.48 -33.27
CA ARG A 196 19.67 -30.05 -33.42
C ARG A 196 18.39 -29.27 -33.77
N ARG A 197 17.68 -29.71 -34.82
CA ARG A 197 16.41 -29.08 -35.24
C ARG A 197 15.35 -29.13 -34.14
N LEU A 198 15.22 -30.26 -33.44
CA LEU A 198 14.26 -30.38 -32.33
C LEU A 198 14.68 -29.58 -31.11
N CYS A 199 16.00 -29.42 -30.83
CA CYS A 199 16.51 -28.52 -29.81
C CYS A 199 16.16 -27.05 -30.13
N ASP A 200 16.31 -26.59 -31.37
CA ASP A 200 15.93 -25.24 -31.79
C ASP A 200 14.45 -24.98 -31.52
N VAL A 201 13.58 -25.94 -31.93
CA VAL A 201 12.13 -25.87 -31.65
C VAL A 201 11.85 -25.86 -30.13
N TYR A 202 12.54 -26.71 -29.37
CA TYR A 202 12.39 -26.79 -27.92
C TYR A 202 12.82 -25.48 -27.23
N VAL A 203 13.96 -24.92 -27.61
CA VAL A 203 14.48 -23.66 -27.05
C VAL A 203 13.52 -22.50 -27.37
N ALA A 204 13.07 -22.38 -28.63
CA ALA A 204 12.09 -21.37 -29.02
C ALA A 204 10.79 -21.51 -28.23
N SER A 205 10.24 -22.72 -28.15
CA SER A 205 9.01 -23.00 -27.37
C SER A 205 9.19 -22.75 -25.87
N SER A 206 10.33 -23.15 -25.30
CA SER A 206 10.61 -22.94 -23.87
C SER A 206 10.81 -21.46 -23.53
N THR A 207 11.38 -20.67 -24.43
CA THR A 207 11.55 -19.22 -24.29
C THR A 207 10.20 -18.52 -24.30
N GLU A 208 9.34 -18.88 -25.26
CA GLU A 208 7.98 -18.33 -25.37
C GLU A 208 7.12 -18.69 -24.13
N LYS A 209 7.23 -19.93 -23.64
CA LYS A 209 6.56 -20.36 -22.40
C LYS A 209 7.01 -19.54 -21.20
N ARG A 210 8.33 -19.32 -21.05
CA ARG A 210 8.87 -18.48 -19.97
C ARG A 210 8.37 -17.05 -20.06
N ARG A 211 8.27 -16.51 -21.28
CA ARG A 211 7.73 -15.17 -21.51
C ARG A 211 6.26 -15.07 -21.11
N ILE A 212 5.44 -16.05 -21.52
CA ILE A 212 4.01 -16.12 -21.15
C ILE A 212 3.84 -16.27 -19.63
N ALA A 213 4.62 -17.17 -18.99
CA ALA A 213 4.60 -17.35 -17.55
C ALA A 213 4.99 -16.06 -16.82
N ARG A 214 6.01 -15.34 -17.30
CA ARG A 214 6.42 -14.05 -16.74
C ARG A 214 5.33 -13.00 -16.88
N MET A 215 4.70 -12.85 -18.05
CA MET A 215 3.58 -11.93 -18.26
C MET A 215 2.40 -12.26 -17.34
N ARG A 216 2.08 -13.53 -17.17
CA ARG A 216 1.04 -14.01 -16.26
C ARG A 216 1.34 -13.63 -14.81
N ASN A 217 2.56 -13.85 -14.33
CA ASN A 217 2.96 -13.52 -12.97
C ASN A 217 2.84 -12.01 -12.72
N ILE A 218 3.28 -11.20 -13.68
CA ILE A 218 3.12 -9.74 -13.64
C ILE A 218 1.63 -9.35 -13.53
N LEU A 219 0.78 -9.93 -14.39
CA LEU A 219 -0.66 -9.63 -14.36
C LEU A 219 -1.30 -10.04 -13.03
N THR A 220 -0.94 -11.22 -12.50
CA THR A 220 -1.44 -11.72 -11.22
C THR A 220 -1.00 -10.81 -10.07
N ALA A 221 0.25 -10.35 -10.07
CA ALA A 221 0.76 -9.41 -9.08
C ALA A 221 0.05 -8.05 -9.14
N GLN A 222 -0.20 -7.51 -10.34
CA GLN A 222 -0.97 -6.26 -10.52
C GLN A 222 -2.41 -6.39 -10.03
N LEU A 223 -3.08 -7.51 -10.35
CA LEU A 223 -4.45 -7.77 -9.85
C LEU A 223 -4.47 -7.87 -8.32
N SER A 224 -3.48 -8.52 -7.71
CA SER A 224 -3.36 -8.62 -6.26
C SER A 224 -3.14 -7.24 -5.61
N ALA A 225 -2.26 -6.42 -6.17
CA ALA A 225 -2.04 -5.06 -5.68
C ALA A 225 -3.32 -4.19 -5.81
N THR A 226 -4.05 -4.30 -6.92
CA THR A 226 -5.32 -3.58 -7.12
C THR A 226 -6.38 -4.04 -6.12
N GLU A 227 -6.50 -5.34 -5.84
CA GLU A 227 -7.38 -5.90 -4.81
C GLU A 227 -7.06 -5.31 -3.43
N GLN A 228 -5.78 -5.26 -3.05
CA GLN A 228 -5.33 -4.68 -1.80
C GLN A 228 -5.68 -3.19 -1.69
N ILE A 229 -5.44 -2.41 -2.76
CA ILE A 229 -5.79 -0.99 -2.81
C ILE A 229 -7.30 -0.78 -2.61
N LEU A 230 -8.14 -1.55 -3.30
CA LEU A 230 -9.59 -1.44 -3.17
C LEU A 230 -10.07 -1.84 -1.77
N SER A 231 -9.47 -2.87 -1.17
CA SER A 231 -9.76 -3.27 0.21
C SER A 231 -9.40 -2.16 1.20
N GLN A 232 -8.20 -1.60 1.08
CA GLN A 232 -7.74 -0.51 1.94
C GLN A 232 -8.61 0.75 1.81
N LEU A 233 -8.96 1.16 0.59
CA LEU A 233 -9.88 2.27 0.37
C LEU A 233 -11.27 2.01 0.97
N SER A 234 -11.74 0.77 0.88
CA SER A 234 -13.01 0.39 1.50
C SER A 234 -12.98 0.48 3.03
N ASP A 235 -11.90 -0.02 3.63
CA ASP A 235 -11.72 0.02 5.08
C ASP A 235 -11.50 1.46 5.58
N GLU A 236 -10.82 2.29 4.78
CA GLU A 236 -10.65 3.71 5.06
C GLU A 236 -12.00 4.46 5.04
N ILE A 237 -12.84 4.22 4.04
CA ILE A 237 -14.19 4.80 3.97
C ILE A 237 -15.07 4.32 5.13
N GLU A 238 -14.95 3.05 5.54
CA GLU A 238 -15.72 2.48 6.63
C GLU A 238 -15.28 3.03 8.00
N ASN A 239 -13.96 3.24 8.17
CA ASN A 239 -13.33 3.70 9.40
C ASN A 239 -13.10 5.23 9.42
N SER A 240 -13.46 5.96 8.36
CA SER A 240 -13.37 7.43 8.36
C SER A 240 -14.12 7.99 9.57
N GLY A 241 -13.44 8.87 10.31
CA GLY A 241 -13.98 9.50 11.51
C GLY A 241 -15.30 10.23 11.28
N GLU A 242 -15.96 10.64 12.34
CA GLU A 242 -17.19 11.43 12.24
C GLU A 242 -16.90 12.75 11.52
N ILE A 243 -17.55 12.94 10.36
CA ILE A 243 -17.56 14.22 9.66
C ILE A 243 -18.59 15.11 10.36
N GLU A 244 -18.14 16.23 10.92
CA GLU A 244 -19.02 17.27 11.43
C GLU A 244 -19.12 18.41 10.41
N PRO A 245 -20.29 18.64 9.78
CA PRO A 245 -20.46 19.66 8.76
C PRO A 245 -20.09 21.09 9.21
N GLN A 246 -20.16 21.35 10.52
CA GLN A 246 -19.77 22.62 11.10
C GLN A 246 -18.25 22.86 11.00
N TYR A 247 -17.45 21.82 11.17
CA TYR A 247 -15.99 21.92 11.06
C TYR A 247 -15.56 22.13 9.61
N ASN A 248 -16.21 21.46 8.66
CA ASN A 248 -15.95 21.68 7.24
C ASN A 248 -16.21 23.14 6.84
N LYS A 249 -17.36 23.71 7.25
CA LYS A 249 -17.68 25.12 7.02
C LYS A 249 -16.67 26.07 7.66
N THR A 250 -16.23 25.75 8.86
CA THR A 250 -15.22 26.57 9.56
C THR A 250 -13.90 26.56 8.81
N ALA A 251 -13.41 25.37 8.40
CA ALA A 251 -12.17 25.24 7.65
C ALA A 251 -12.27 25.94 6.27
N CYS A 252 -13.40 25.78 5.57
CA CYS A 252 -13.64 26.45 4.29
C CYS A 252 -13.60 27.97 4.43
N ASN A 253 -14.26 28.53 5.46
CA ASN A 253 -14.25 29.97 5.75
C ASN A 253 -12.85 30.50 6.07
N VAL A 254 -12.01 29.71 6.76
CA VAL A 254 -10.62 30.07 7.05
C VAL A 254 -9.81 30.12 5.77
N LEU A 255 -9.90 29.10 4.93
CA LEU A 255 -9.16 29.01 3.66
C LEU A 255 -9.60 30.12 2.69
N SER A 256 -10.90 30.42 2.57
CA SER A 256 -11.40 31.52 1.75
C SER A 256 -10.86 32.88 2.19
N LYS A 257 -10.79 33.14 3.51
CA LYS A 257 -10.19 34.38 4.04
C LYS A 257 -8.70 34.50 3.75
N LEU A 258 -8.01 33.40 3.55
CA LEU A 258 -6.61 33.34 3.17
C LEU A 258 -6.38 33.39 1.65
N GLY A 259 -7.44 33.67 0.87
CA GLY A 259 -7.36 33.79 -0.59
C GLY A 259 -7.43 32.47 -1.35
N CYS A 260 -7.91 31.40 -0.71
CA CYS A 260 -8.12 30.08 -1.33
C CYS A 260 -9.61 29.89 -1.59
N GLU A 261 -10.20 30.70 -2.50
CA GLU A 261 -11.65 30.70 -2.78
C GLU A 261 -12.14 29.42 -3.46
N ASP A 262 -11.27 28.72 -4.16
CA ASP A 262 -11.55 27.48 -4.91
C ASP A 262 -11.24 26.21 -4.11
N ALA A 263 -11.07 26.31 -2.81
CA ALA A 263 -10.99 25.12 -1.96
C ALA A 263 -12.40 24.52 -1.76
N ASP A 264 -12.90 23.84 -2.80
CA ASP A 264 -14.29 23.33 -2.83
C ASP A 264 -14.49 22.02 -2.05
N ALA A 265 -13.42 21.22 -1.92
CA ALA A 265 -13.46 19.95 -1.22
C ALA A 265 -12.66 20.03 0.08
N VAL A 266 -13.29 20.60 1.11
CA VAL A 266 -12.72 20.64 2.47
C VAL A 266 -13.37 19.57 3.33
N ASN A 267 -12.56 18.66 3.86
CA ASN A 267 -12.99 17.60 4.76
C ASN A 267 -12.26 17.72 6.10
N VAL A 268 -13.01 17.69 7.19
CA VAL A 268 -12.47 17.68 8.55
C VAL A 268 -12.92 16.40 9.23
N GLU A 269 -11.99 15.56 9.55
CA GLU A 269 -12.23 14.26 10.22
C GLU A 269 -11.79 14.34 11.68
N LEU A 270 -12.59 13.74 12.55
CA LEU A 270 -12.24 13.49 13.94
C LEU A 270 -11.85 12.01 14.07
N GLY A 271 -10.58 11.74 14.24
CA GLY A 271 -10.06 10.41 14.50
C GLY A 271 -10.18 10.01 15.97
N GLU A 272 -9.68 8.82 16.28
CA GLU A 272 -9.59 8.30 17.63
C GLU A 272 -8.84 9.29 18.57
N GLN A 273 -9.25 9.35 19.83
CA GLN A 273 -8.69 10.25 20.85
C GLN A 273 -8.87 11.75 20.54
N GLY A 274 -9.81 12.11 19.67
CA GLY A 274 -10.10 13.50 19.31
C GLY A 274 -9.05 14.14 18.38
N ARG A 275 -8.23 13.35 17.70
CA ARG A 275 -7.33 13.83 16.65
C ARG A 275 -8.14 14.48 15.55
N MET A 276 -7.72 15.65 15.10
CA MET A 276 -8.42 16.37 14.02
C MET A 276 -7.52 16.41 12.79
N PHE A 277 -8.06 15.98 11.68
CA PHE A 277 -7.42 16.03 10.38
C PHE A 277 -8.23 16.93 9.45
N VAL A 278 -7.56 17.85 8.77
CA VAL A 278 -8.16 18.75 7.78
C VAL A 278 -7.52 18.49 6.43
N GLU A 279 -8.34 18.16 5.45
CA GLU A 279 -7.93 17.94 4.08
C GLU A 279 -8.68 18.90 3.17
N ALA A 280 -7.96 19.57 2.26
CA ALA A 280 -8.59 20.46 1.29
C ALA A 280 -7.93 20.30 -0.08
N TYR A 281 -8.74 20.43 -1.13
CA TYR A 281 -8.28 20.36 -2.52
C TYR A 281 -8.54 21.70 -3.20
N SER A 282 -7.64 22.11 -4.10
CA SER A 282 -7.74 23.30 -4.93
C SER A 282 -7.10 23.05 -6.28
N ASP A 283 -7.73 23.52 -7.35
CA ASP A 283 -7.18 23.42 -8.71
C ASP A 283 -6.12 24.49 -8.97
N THR A 284 -6.21 25.66 -8.33
CA THR A 284 -5.27 26.77 -8.51
C THR A 284 -4.09 26.71 -7.54
N GLY A 285 -4.27 26.10 -6.39
CA GLY A 285 -3.29 25.93 -5.32
C GLY A 285 -3.55 26.78 -4.08
N PHE A 286 -2.68 26.65 -3.08
CA PHE A 286 -2.76 27.37 -1.82
C PHE A 286 -1.64 28.43 -1.80
N PHE A 287 -2.03 29.71 -1.87
CA PHE A 287 -1.10 30.84 -1.97
C PHE A 287 -0.67 31.41 -0.61
N ALA A 288 -1.41 31.14 0.45
CA ALA A 288 -1.06 31.55 1.80
C ALA A 288 0.18 30.76 2.30
N SER A 289 0.97 31.37 3.18
CA SER A 289 2.09 30.67 3.79
C SER A 289 1.61 29.52 4.66
N LYS A 290 2.43 28.47 4.79
CA LYS A 290 2.11 27.33 5.67
C LYS A 290 1.86 27.76 7.12
N GLN A 291 2.58 28.79 7.56
CA GLN A 291 2.44 29.35 8.90
C GLN A 291 1.11 30.08 9.08
N ASP A 292 0.71 30.92 8.12
CA ASP A 292 -0.57 31.64 8.19
C ASP A 292 -1.76 30.67 8.20
N ILE A 293 -1.70 29.60 7.41
CA ILE A 293 -2.73 28.56 7.39
C ILE A 293 -2.80 27.85 8.76
N CYS A 294 -1.64 27.46 9.31
CA CYS A 294 -1.56 26.80 10.61
C CYS A 294 -2.11 27.68 11.74
N GLU A 295 -1.72 28.95 11.81
CA GLU A 295 -2.17 29.89 12.82
C GLU A 295 -3.67 30.18 12.71
N ALA A 296 -4.19 30.43 11.49
CA ALA A 296 -5.59 30.68 11.27
C ALA A 296 -6.48 29.47 11.64
N MET A 297 -6.04 28.26 11.31
CA MET A 297 -6.74 27.02 11.71
C MET A 297 -6.66 26.80 13.21
N THR A 298 -5.50 27.05 13.84
CA THR A 298 -5.31 26.96 15.30
C THR A 298 -6.30 27.88 16.03
N LEU A 299 -6.44 29.12 15.57
CA LEU A 299 -7.39 30.09 16.14
C LEU A 299 -8.85 29.66 15.93
N ALA A 300 -9.19 29.19 14.74
CA ALA A 300 -10.56 28.83 14.40
C ALA A 300 -11.06 27.61 15.17
N PHE A 301 -10.22 26.58 15.32
CA PHE A 301 -10.58 25.34 16.00
C PHE A 301 -10.18 25.31 17.47
N ARG A 302 -9.48 26.34 17.96
CA ARG A 302 -8.92 26.40 19.33
C ARG A 302 -8.09 25.17 19.68
N ARG A 303 -7.34 24.66 18.70
CA ARG A 303 -6.47 23.49 18.78
C ARG A 303 -5.17 23.79 18.09
N ARG A 304 -4.06 23.34 18.64
CA ARG A 304 -2.78 23.43 17.97
C ARG A 304 -2.77 22.50 16.75
N PHE A 305 -2.34 23.02 15.61
CA PHE A 305 -2.07 22.25 14.41
C PHE A 305 -0.57 22.29 14.10
N ASP A 306 -0.10 21.27 13.42
CA ASP A 306 1.24 21.23 12.87
C ASP A 306 1.26 21.94 11.50
N LEU A 307 2.45 22.20 10.95
CA LEU A 307 2.56 22.86 9.66
C LEU A 307 1.92 22.00 8.55
N PRO A 308 1.11 22.60 7.64
CA PRO A 308 0.44 21.83 6.60
C PRO A 308 1.41 21.23 5.60
N THR A 309 1.09 20.02 5.16
CA THR A 309 1.72 19.38 4.01
C THR A 309 0.96 19.76 2.74
N LEU A 310 1.68 20.24 1.73
CA LEU A 310 1.14 20.55 0.40
C LEU A 310 1.68 19.54 -0.60
N SER A 311 0.79 18.89 -1.35
CA SER A 311 1.15 17.98 -2.44
C SER A 311 0.40 18.34 -3.72
N ARG A 312 1.00 18.06 -4.89
CA ARG A 312 0.40 18.33 -6.19
C ARG A 312 0.41 17.08 -7.05
N VAL A 313 -0.77 16.62 -7.46
CA VAL A 313 -0.94 15.43 -8.29
C VAL A 313 -1.99 15.70 -9.36
N GLY A 314 -1.68 15.44 -10.63
CA GLY A 314 -2.64 15.57 -11.73
C GLY A 314 -3.20 16.97 -11.96
N GLY A 315 -2.49 18.03 -11.51
CA GLY A 315 -2.98 19.41 -11.59
C GLY A 315 -3.68 19.90 -10.32
N ALA A 316 -4.27 19.03 -9.52
CA ALA A 316 -4.88 19.38 -8.24
C ALA A 316 -3.84 19.52 -7.12
N CYS A 317 -4.00 20.56 -6.30
CA CYS A 317 -3.22 20.77 -5.09
C CYS A 317 -4.00 20.27 -3.88
N LYS A 318 -3.36 19.49 -3.05
CA LYS A 318 -3.90 18.95 -1.82
C LYS A 318 -3.18 19.57 -0.62
N LEU A 319 -3.94 20.09 0.32
CA LEU A 319 -3.49 20.53 1.63
C LEU A 319 -3.91 19.50 2.66
N SER A 320 -2.97 19.06 3.50
CA SER A 320 -3.21 18.16 4.62
C SER A 320 -2.67 18.81 5.89
N LEU A 321 -3.53 18.91 6.91
CA LEU A 321 -3.22 19.53 8.19
C LEU A 321 -3.80 18.66 9.31
N PHE A 322 -3.04 18.38 10.35
CA PHE A 322 -3.49 17.59 11.49
C PHE A 322 -3.25 18.31 12.81
N SER A 323 -4.14 18.06 13.76
CA SER A 323 -3.98 18.62 15.11
C SER A 323 -2.71 18.09 15.74
N GLY A 324 -2.01 18.96 16.47
CA GLY A 324 -0.67 18.76 17.00
C GLY A 324 -0.38 17.34 17.46
N THR A 325 0.65 16.77 16.90
CA THR A 325 1.18 15.46 17.25
C THR A 325 1.89 15.50 18.60
N THR A 326 2.09 14.35 19.24
CA THR A 326 2.85 14.24 20.48
C THR A 326 4.34 14.52 20.24
N TYR A 327 4.80 14.14 19.04
CA TYR A 327 6.18 14.25 18.61
C TYR A 327 6.27 14.98 17.28
N THR A 328 7.39 15.65 17.05
CA THR A 328 7.87 16.08 15.74
C THR A 328 9.07 15.22 15.36
N LEU A 329 9.22 14.90 14.08
CA LEU A 329 10.36 14.13 13.58
C LEU A 329 11.34 15.10 12.91
N ASP A 330 12.49 15.27 13.54
CA ASP A 330 13.62 16.00 12.96
C ASP A 330 14.39 15.03 12.05
N VAL A 331 14.63 15.41 10.80
CA VAL A 331 15.32 14.59 9.79
C VAL A 331 16.42 15.41 9.16
N GLU A 332 17.65 14.93 9.21
CA GLU A 332 18.79 15.55 8.53
C GLU A 332 19.52 14.50 7.69
N ILE A 333 19.98 14.92 6.52
CA ILE A 333 20.67 14.04 5.59
C ILE A 333 22.00 14.61 5.15
N CYS A 334 22.96 13.71 4.96
CA CYS A 334 24.20 13.99 4.28
C CYS A 334 24.44 12.93 3.20
N GLN A 335 24.69 13.39 1.97
CA GLN A 335 25.04 12.55 0.83
C GLN A 335 26.43 12.92 0.33
N ILE A 336 27.25 11.92 0.03
CA ILE A 336 28.59 12.08 -0.57
C ILE A 336 28.63 11.18 -1.81
N SER A 337 28.81 11.79 -2.99
CA SER A 337 28.92 11.03 -4.24
C SER A 337 30.27 10.35 -4.36
N LYS A 338 30.31 9.18 -4.97
CA LYS A 338 31.52 8.44 -5.30
C LYS A 338 32.53 9.29 -6.06
N THR A 339 32.07 10.01 -7.06
CA THR A 339 32.90 10.90 -7.90
C THR A 339 32.52 12.34 -7.62
N GLU A 340 33.48 13.17 -7.26
CA GLU A 340 33.26 14.60 -7.03
C GLU A 340 32.64 15.28 -8.27
N GLY A 341 31.59 16.06 -8.04
CA GLY A 341 30.85 16.77 -9.10
C GLY A 341 29.82 15.93 -9.84
N THR A 342 29.62 14.66 -9.51
CA THR A 342 28.52 13.83 -10.03
C THR A 342 27.35 13.81 -9.04
N ALA A 343 26.15 13.50 -9.56
CA ALA A 343 25.00 13.29 -8.70
C ALA A 343 25.12 11.93 -7.99
N CYS A 344 24.78 11.89 -6.70
CA CYS A 344 24.67 10.66 -5.91
C CYS A 344 23.62 9.73 -6.53
N GLY A 345 23.90 8.43 -6.63
CA GLY A 345 22.97 7.40 -7.13
C GLY A 345 21.82 7.14 -6.16
N ASP A 346 22.05 7.38 -4.88
CA ASP A 346 21.03 7.25 -3.86
C ASP A 346 19.98 8.37 -3.96
N TYR A 347 18.74 7.99 -3.65
CA TYR A 347 17.64 8.95 -3.59
C TYR A 347 16.87 8.80 -2.28
N TYR A 348 16.46 9.92 -1.72
CA TYR A 348 15.66 9.96 -0.50
C TYR A 348 14.51 10.94 -0.61
N GLU A 349 13.48 10.72 0.19
CA GLU A 349 12.35 11.63 0.33
C GLU A 349 11.67 11.42 1.69
N SER A 350 11.02 12.47 2.20
CA SER A 350 10.23 12.39 3.44
C SER A 350 8.94 13.19 3.34
N PHE A 351 7.87 12.68 3.96
CA PHE A 351 6.60 13.38 4.07
C PHE A 351 5.81 12.88 5.28
N ILE A 352 4.75 13.59 5.65
CA ILE A 352 3.81 13.18 6.70
C ILE A 352 2.45 12.96 6.06
N ASP A 353 1.83 11.81 6.37
CA ASP A 353 0.51 11.44 5.85
C ASP A 353 -0.64 12.07 6.69
N LYS A 354 -1.89 11.84 6.25
CA LYS A 354 -3.09 12.32 6.93
C LYS A 354 -3.31 11.73 8.33
N ASN A 355 -2.67 10.61 8.65
CA ASN A 355 -2.79 9.95 9.96
C ASN A 355 -1.74 10.45 10.96
N GLY A 356 -0.87 11.38 10.55
CA GLY A 356 0.26 11.84 11.36
C GLY A 356 1.40 10.82 11.40
N THR A 357 1.53 10.00 10.36
CA THR A 357 2.67 9.11 10.17
C THR A 357 3.70 9.80 9.29
N ALA A 358 4.91 10.00 9.82
CA ALA A 358 6.04 10.50 9.06
C ALA A 358 6.73 9.33 8.35
N TYR A 359 6.88 9.44 7.04
CA TYR A 359 7.60 8.49 6.21
C TYR A 359 8.94 9.08 5.81
N VAL A 360 10.01 8.32 6.02
CA VAL A 360 11.34 8.61 5.50
C VAL A 360 11.79 7.44 4.67
N VAL A 361 12.13 7.70 3.42
CA VAL A 361 12.45 6.67 2.42
C VAL A 361 13.86 6.89 1.92
N LEU A 362 14.64 5.82 1.88
CA LEU A 362 15.96 5.75 1.24
C LEU A 362 15.96 4.63 0.21
N SER A 363 16.45 4.91 -0.98
CA SER A 363 16.61 3.94 -2.07
C SER A 363 17.94 4.16 -2.74
N ASP A 364 18.68 3.08 -2.92
CA ASP A 364 19.91 3.03 -3.69
C ASP A 364 19.67 2.22 -4.97
N GLY A 365 20.10 2.79 -6.10
CA GLY A 365 20.02 2.14 -7.42
C GLY A 365 21.26 1.32 -7.68
N MET A 366 21.10 0.16 -8.30
CA MET A 366 22.22 -0.72 -8.61
C MET A 366 23.22 -0.10 -9.58
N GLY A 367 24.49 -0.07 -9.15
CA GLY A 367 25.61 0.55 -9.85
C GLY A 367 25.85 1.99 -9.40
N SER A 368 26.68 2.73 -10.11
CA SER A 368 27.00 4.12 -9.80
C SER A 368 26.59 5.06 -10.94
N GLY A 369 26.26 6.33 -10.58
CA GLY A 369 26.01 7.40 -11.55
C GLY A 369 24.55 7.53 -12.01
N GLY A 370 24.35 8.15 -13.18
CA GLY A 370 23.05 8.62 -13.63
C GLY A 370 21.96 7.53 -13.81
N ARG A 371 22.32 6.31 -14.15
CA ARG A 371 21.37 5.20 -14.33
C ARG A 371 20.84 4.68 -12.97
N ALA A 372 21.74 4.45 -12.01
CA ALA A 372 21.38 4.07 -10.65
C ALA A 372 20.42 5.10 -10.02
N ARG A 373 20.74 6.40 -10.20
CA ARG A 373 19.87 7.50 -9.75
C ARG A 373 18.48 7.49 -10.39
N VAL A 374 18.35 7.10 -11.66
CA VAL A 374 17.03 7.00 -12.31
C VAL A 374 16.19 5.90 -11.69
N ASP A 375 16.75 4.74 -11.36
CA ASP A 375 16.01 3.62 -10.78
C ASP A 375 15.64 3.89 -9.32
N SER A 376 16.57 4.40 -8.50
CA SER A 376 16.31 4.78 -7.10
C SER A 376 15.28 5.92 -6.99
N SER A 377 15.43 6.97 -7.81
CA SER A 377 14.48 8.08 -7.82
C SER A 377 13.10 7.66 -8.31
N PHE A 378 13.01 6.76 -9.30
CA PHE A 378 11.75 6.21 -9.77
C PHE A 378 11.04 5.41 -8.68
N ALA A 379 11.77 4.50 -8.01
CA ALA A 379 11.23 3.70 -6.93
C ALA A 379 10.70 4.57 -5.78
N CYS A 380 11.52 5.53 -5.34
CA CYS A 380 11.19 6.43 -4.23
C CYS A 380 10.02 7.36 -4.58
N ALA A 381 10.07 8.04 -5.73
CA ALA A 381 9.01 8.96 -6.15
C ALA A 381 7.67 8.25 -6.36
N MET A 382 7.69 7.03 -6.91
CA MET A 382 6.49 6.23 -7.10
C MET A 382 5.90 5.78 -5.75
N LEU A 383 6.75 5.34 -4.81
CA LEU A 383 6.35 4.98 -3.46
C LEU A 383 5.65 6.15 -2.76
N ILE A 384 6.30 7.30 -2.72
CA ILE A 384 5.77 8.50 -2.07
C ILE A 384 4.40 8.90 -2.64
N ARG A 385 4.24 8.88 -3.96
CA ARG A 385 2.96 9.21 -4.60
C ARG A 385 1.85 8.23 -4.22
N LEU A 386 2.16 6.93 -4.16
CA LEU A 386 1.19 5.90 -3.74
C LEU A 386 0.80 6.08 -2.26
N LEU A 387 1.77 6.30 -1.38
CA LEU A 387 1.52 6.55 0.04
C LEU A 387 0.73 7.85 0.27
N GLN A 388 1.05 8.94 -0.45
CA GLN A 388 0.29 10.20 -0.41
C GLN A 388 -1.14 10.06 -0.93
N ALA A 389 -1.36 9.13 -1.85
CA ALA A 389 -2.69 8.77 -2.33
C ALA A 389 -3.48 7.89 -1.35
N GLY A 390 -2.86 7.47 -0.22
CA GLY A 390 -3.50 6.63 0.80
C GLY A 390 -3.32 5.13 0.58
N VAL A 391 -2.47 4.72 -0.37
CA VAL A 391 -2.15 3.30 -0.58
C VAL A 391 -1.21 2.83 0.54
N GLY A 392 -1.52 1.70 1.17
CA GLY A 392 -0.68 1.15 2.23
C GLY A 392 0.69 0.71 1.74
N VAL A 393 1.67 0.69 2.65
CA VAL A 393 3.10 0.43 2.33
C VAL A 393 3.29 -0.88 1.58
N GLU A 394 2.64 -1.95 2.01
CA GLU A 394 2.80 -3.29 1.42
C GLU A 394 2.29 -3.35 -0.03
N ALA A 395 1.12 -2.74 -0.29
CA ALA A 395 0.57 -2.64 -1.64
C ALA A 395 1.44 -1.75 -2.53
N ALA A 396 1.95 -0.64 -1.99
CA ALA A 396 2.85 0.26 -2.72
C ALA A 396 4.16 -0.44 -3.11
N ILE A 397 4.78 -1.19 -2.20
CA ILE A 397 5.96 -2.01 -2.48
C ILE A 397 5.68 -3.02 -3.61
N SER A 398 4.52 -3.70 -3.57
CA SER A 398 4.13 -4.67 -4.60
C SER A 398 3.99 -4.03 -5.99
N VAL A 399 3.36 -2.85 -6.07
CA VAL A 399 3.20 -2.09 -7.34
C VAL A 399 4.56 -1.67 -7.90
N ILE A 400 5.46 -1.17 -7.06
CA ILE A 400 6.78 -0.71 -7.49
C ILE A 400 7.63 -1.90 -7.94
N ASN A 401 7.63 -2.99 -7.18
CA ASN A 401 8.34 -4.22 -7.55
C ASN A 401 7.92 -4.69 -8.93
N THR A 402 6.61 -4.81 -9.18
CA THR A 402 6.08 -5.20 -10.48
C THR A 402 6.49 -4.24 -11.59
N SER A 403 6.49 -2.93 -11.31
CA SER A 403 6.88 -1.90 -12.27
C SER A 403 8.37 -2.01 -12.66
N LEU A 404 9.25 -2.31 -11.70
CA LEU A 404 10.67 -2.53 -11.96
C LEU A 404 10.92 -3.84 -12.72
N VAL A 405 10.26 -4.94 -12.34
CA VAL A 405 10.32 -6.21 -13.08
C VAL A 405 9.87 -6.04 -14.53
N CYS A 406 8.82 -5.24 -14.80
CA CYS A 406 8.34 -4.98 -16.15
C CYS A 406 9.28 -4.11 -16.97
N LYS A 407 9.97 -3.15 -16.34
CA LYS A 407 10.89 -2.21 -16.98
C LYS A 407 12.14 -2.90 -17.53
N SER A 408 12.51 -4.06 -16.99
CA SER A 408 13.78 -4.71 -17.25
C SER A 408 13.86 -5.47 -18.57
N SER A 409 14.12 -4.77 -19.68
CA SER A 409 14.94 -5.36 -20.75
C SER A 409 16.41 -5.50 -20.33
N ASP A 410 16.86 -4.77 -19.31
CA ASP A 410 18.17 -4.75 -18.68
C ASP A 410 17.96 -4.60 -17.18
N GLU A 411 18.21 -5.61 -16.39
CA GLU A 411 18.21 -5.73 -14.93
C GLU A 411 18.12 -4.41 -14.15
N SER A 412 16.88 -3.89 -13.95
CA SER A 412 16.61 -2.69 -13.16
C SER A 412 16.07 -3.11 -11.80
N PHE A 413 16.84 -2.88 -10.75
CA PHE A 413 16.43 -3.13 -9.38
C PHE A 413 17.01 -2.05 -8.46
N ALA A 414 16.34 -1.81 -7.35
CA ALA A 414 16.76 -0.81 -6.38
C ALA A 414 16.56 -1.37 -4.97
N THR A 415 17.40 -0.93 -4.04
CA THR A 415 17.14 -1.15 -2.63
C THR A 415 15.98 -0.26 -2.20
N LEU A 416 15.29 -0.66 -1.16
CA LEU A 416 14.22 0.16 -0.58
C LEU A 416 14.23 0.04 0.94
N GLU A 417 14.31 1.17 1.60
CA GLU A 417 14.13 1.28 3.04
C GLU A 417 13.09 2.32 3.36
N ILE A 418 12.10 1.96 4.17
CA ILE A 418 10.99 2.83 4.56
C ILE A 418 10.91 2.84 6.08
N CYS A 419 11.09 4.00 6.68
CA CYS A 419 10.86 4.25 8.09
C CYS A 419 9.55 5.01 8.24
N ALA A 420 8.49 4.35 8.75
CA ALA A 420 7.18 4.94 9.01
C ALA A 420 7.04 5.17 10.52
N VAL A 421 6.94 6.43 10.94
CA VAL A 421 6.90 6.85 12.34
C VAL A 421 5.55 7.45 12.68
N ASP A 422 4.77 6.81 13.53
CA ASP A 422 3.56 7.40 14.10
C ASP A 422 3.92 8.49 15.10
N LEU A 423 3.67 9.73 14.74
CA LEU A 423 4.03 10.91 15.54
C LEU A 423 3.18 11.09 16.81
N TYR A 424 2.13 10.31 17.00
CA TYR A 424 1.35 10.33 18.24
C TYR A 424 1.90 9.36 19.29
N SER A 425 2.31 8.17 18.87
CA SER A 425 2.75 7.11 19.77
C SER A 425 4.26 6.88 19.81
N GLY A 426 5.00 7.37 18.81
CA GLY A 426 6.41 7.05 18.58
C GLY A 426 6.64 5.62 18.09
N LYS A 427 5.57 4.92 17.63
CA LYS A 427 5.67 3.60 17.02
C LYS A 427 6.30 3.73 15.64
N ILE A 428 7.23 2.83 15.35
CA ILE A 428 7.92 2.77 14.05
C ILE A 428 7.68 1.42 13.41
N ASP A 429 7.33 1.45 12.13
CA ASP A 429 7.37 0.31 11.24
C ASP A 429 8.48 0.53 10.20
N LEU A 430 9.52 -0.29 10.27
CA LEU A 430 10.68 -0.26 9.37
C LEU A 430 10.55 -1.39 8.36
N TYR A 431 10.53 -1.06 7.07
CA TYR A 431 10.51 -2.00 5.95
C TYR A 431 11.84 -1.92 5.21
N LYS A 432 12.44 -3.09 4.91
CA LYS A 432 13.75 -3.18 4.28
C LYS A 432 13.76 -4.22 3.16
N ALA A 433 14.16 -3.80 1.96
CA ALA A 433 14.33 -4.67 0.79
C ALA A 433 15.71 -4.42 0.16
N GLY A 434 16.67 -5.32 0.39
CA GLY A 434 18.03 -5.21 -0.10
C GLY A 434 18.84 -4.05 0.47
N SER A 435 18.33 -3.32 1.47
CA SER A 435 18.96 -2.11 2.01
C SER A 435 20.04 -2.41 3.04
N ALA A 436 20.94 -1.44 3.25
CA ALA A 436 22.02 -1.50 4.23
C ALA A 436 21.52 -1.47 5.69
N ASN A 437 22.42 -1.38 6.66
CA ASN A 437 22.07 -1.38 8.07
C ASN A 437 21.37 -0.10 8.52
N THR A 438 20.41 -0.26 9.44
CA THR A 438 19.79 0.84 10.19
C THR A 438 20.18 0.72 11.64
N TYR A 439 20.61 1.81 12.22
CA TYR A 439 21.08 1.88 13.60
C TYR A 439 20.07 2.64 14.44
N ILE A 440 19.68 2.08 15.58
CA ILE A 440 18.70 2.67 16.48
C ILE A 440 19.28 2.73 17.88
N LYS A 441 19.28 3.91 18.45
CA LYS A 441 19.58 4.13 19.86
C LYS A 441 18.30 4.51 20.60
N CYS A 442 17.85 3.63 21.49
CA CYS A 442 16.67 3.81 22.34
C CYS A 442 17.09 3.72 23.81
N GLY A 443 17.16 4.87 24.47
CA GLY A 443 17.76 4.98 25.80
C GLY A 443 19.19 4.44 25.82
N ASN A 444 19.45 3.42 26.63
CA ASN A 444 20.76 2.75 26.73
C ASN A 444 20.90 1.54 25.78
N ARG A 445 19.90 1.26 24.96
CA ARG A 445 19.95 0.15 23.99
C ARG A 445 20.39 0.66 22.64
N PHE A 446 21.29 -0.08 22.02
CA PHE A 446 21.70 0.13 20.64
C PHE A 446 21.40 -1.14 19.85
N VAL A 447 20.71 -0.98 18.74
CA VAL A 447 20.27 -2.09 17.89
C VAL A 447 20.64 -1.78 16.45
N THR A 448 21.26 -2.76 15.79
CA THR A 448 21.53 -2.73 14.35
C THR A 448 20.52 -3.63 13.65
N ILE A 449 19.81 -3.08 12.69
CA ILE A 449 18.81 -3.80 11.88
C ILE A 449 19.34 -3.94 10.46
N GLY A 450 19.82 -5.13 10.15
CA GLY A 450 20.19 -5.52 8.79
C GLY A 450 18.98 -5.98 7.97
N CYS A 451 19.18 -6.18 6.66
CA CYS A 451 18.22 -6.71 5.73
C CYS A 451 18.65 -8.10 5.23
N LYS A 452 17.70 -9.04 5.20
CA LYS A 452 17.87 -10.35 4.55
C LYS A 452 17.10 -10.44 3.24
N GLY A 453 16.24 -9.46 2.98
CA GLY A 453 15.46 -9.35 1.76
C GLY A 453 16.33 -9.01 0.54
N LEU A 454 15.78 -9.25 -0.65
CA LEU A 454 16.41 -8.87 -1.91
C LEU A 454 15.96 -7.46 -2.31
N PRO A 455 16.73 -6.73 -3.14
CA PRO A 455 16.29 -5.51 -3.76
C PRO A 455 14.96 -5.71 -4.52
N ILE A 456 14.14 -4.67 -4.58
CA ILE A 456 12.89 -4.69 -5.35
C ILE A 456 13.20 -4.74 -6.84
N GLY A 457 12.38 -5.48 -7.60
CA GLY A 457 12.58 -5.74 -9.03
C GLY A 457 13.38 -7.01 -9.35
N VAL A 458 13.98 -7.69 -8.34
CA VAL A 458 14.76 -8.93 -8.55
C VAL A 458 13.85 -10.16 -8.70
N LYS A 459 12.75 -10.22 -7.96
CA LYS A 459 11.77 -11.32 -8.01
C LYS A 459 10.40 -10.81 -8.40
N ASP A 460 9.56 -11.70 -8.94
CA ASP A 460 8.17 -11.40 -9.27
C ASP A 460 7.37 -10.96 -8.04
N GLU A 461 7.60 -11.60 -6.88
CA GLU A 461 7.06 -11.18 -5.59
C GLU A 461 8.13 -10.45 -4.76
N PRO A 462 7.81 -9.29 -4.18
CA PRO A 462 8.77 -8.55 -3.36
C PRO A 462 9.09 -9.30 -2.08
N VAL A 463 10.38 -9.38 -1.74
CA VAL A 463 10.86 -10.00 -0.49
C VAL A 463 11.47 -8.89 0.37
N TYR A 464 10.81 -8.55 1.46
CA TYR A 464 11.25 -7.52 2.38
C TYR A 464 11.13 -7.96 3.84
N ASP A 465 11.97 -7.38 4.69
CA ASP A 465 11.87 -7.52 6.14
C ASP A 465 11.02 -6.39 6.72
N ARG A 466 10.17 -6.69 7.71
CA ARG A 466 9.44 -5.69 8.50
C ARG A 466 9.80 -5.81 9.97
N ARG A 467 10.09 -4.70 10.61
CA ARG A 467 10.36 -4.60 12.05
C ARG A 467 9.53 -3.47 12.67
N THR A 468 8.92 -3.76 13.81
CA THR A 468 8.13 -2.80 14.56
C THR A 468 8.76 -2.58 15.93
N PHE A 469 8.89 -1.32 16.35
CA PHE A 469 9.40 -0.91 17.67
C PHE A 469 8.84 0.45 18.04
N THR A 470 9.11 0.93 19.26
CA THR A 470 8.66 2.25 19.72
C THR A 470 9.86 3.02 20.24
N ILE A 471 9.96 4.28 19.87
CA ILE A 471 10.97 5.22 20.34
C ILE A 471 10.31 6.42 21.04
N GLY A 472 11.08 7.08 21.89
CA GLY A 472 10.68 8.28 22.60
C GLY A 472 11.48 9.51 22.19
N SER A 473 11.22 10.62 22.84
CA SER A 473 12.03 11.83 22.69
C SER A 473 13.48 11.55 23.08
N ARG A 474 14.46 12.06 22.30
CA ARG A 474 15.90 11.84 22.40
C ARG A 474 16.43 10.51 21.85
N ASP A 475 15.55 9.57 21.46
CA ASP A 475 16.00 8.40 20.74
C ASP A 475 16.36 8.79 19.30
N MET A 476 17.34 8.11 18.72
CA MET A 476 17.87 8.42 17.41
C MET A 476 17.84 7.21 16.50
N ILE A 477 17.57 7.46 15.23
CA ILE A 477 17.65 6.46 14.15
C ILE A 477 18.62 6.97 13.10
N VAL A 478 19.48 6.09 12.60
CA VAL A 478 20.38 6.37 11.48
C VAL A 478 20.17 5.32 10.40
N MET A 479 19.67 5.75 9.26
CA MET A 479 19.60 4.94 8.04
C MET A 479 20.81 5.24 7.18
N THR A 480 21.36 4.22 6.53
CA THR A 480 22.56 4.36 5.68
C THR A 480 22.40 3.62 4.36
N SER A 481 23.06 4.08 3.30
CA SER A 481 23.30 3.28 2.11
C SER A 481 24.46 2.30 2.32
N ASP A 482 24.66 1.37 1.40
CA ASP A 482 25.66 0.30 1.52
C ASP A 482 27.10 0.80 1.41
N GLY A 483 27.32 1.96 0.76
CA GLY A 483 28.62 2.64 0.76
C GLY A 483 29.07 3.13 2.15
N ALA A 484 28.18 3.15 3.15
CA ALA A 484 28.49 3.63 4.49
C ALA A 484 28.90 2.50 5.45
N GLU A 485 30.15 2.08 5.42
CA GLU A 485 30.72 1.18 6.43
C GLU A 485 31.00 1.96 7.74
N LEU A 486 30.35 1.57 8.85
CA LEU A 486 30.44 2.27 10.13
C LEU A 486 30.87 1.33 11.26
N ASN A 487 31.69 1.86 12.19
CA ASN A 487 31.99 1.17 13.42
C ASN A 487 30.86 1.41 14.44
N GLU A 488 30.12 0.34 14.78
CA GLU A 488 28.96 0.42 15.70
C GLU A 488 29.28 1.03 17.07
N LYS A 489 30.46 0.73 17.64
CA LYS A 489 30.86 1.26 18.96
C LYS A 489 31.14 2.76 18.90
N TRP A 490 31.71 3.23 17.81
CA TRP A 490 31.92 4.64 17.57
C TRP A 490 30.57 5.36 17.38
N LEU A 491 29.72 4.82 16.49
CA LEU A 491 28.42 5.40 16.21
C LEU A 491 27.54 5.51 17.48
N TYR A 492 27.52 4.46 18.31
CA TYR A 492 26.81 4.50 19.59
C TYR A 492 27.27 5.66 20.48
N ARG A 493 28.58 5.87 20.60
CA ARG A 493 29.14 6.96 21.42
C ARG A 493 28.77 8.32 20.90
N GLU A 494 28.78 8.51 19.58
CA GLU A 494 28.39 9.78 18.95
C GLU A 494 26.88 10.05 19.12
N MET A 495 26.03 9.05 18.92
CA MET A 495 24.60 9.16 19.18
C MET A 495 24.27 9.44 20.65
N ASP A 496 25.09 8.96 21.58
CA ASP A 496 24.90 9.16 23.03
C ASP A 496 25.14 10.61 23.48
N LYS A 497 25.99 11.34 22.76
CA LYS A 497 26.26 12.75 23.01
C LYS A 497 25.08 13.67 22.71
N GLN A 498 24.01 13.16 22.08
CA GLN A 498 22.85 13.94 21.61
C GLN A 498 23.25 15.14 20.75
N PRO A 499 24.02 14.93 19.66
CA PRO A 499 24.58 15.99 18.86
C PRO A 499 23.49 16.74 18.07
N ASP A 500 23.86 17.88 17.48
CA ASP A 500 23.08 18.49 16.42
C ASP A 500 23.00 17.52 15.23
N LEU A 501 21.78 17.26 14.71
CA LEU A 501 21.56 16.24 13.68
C LEU A 501 22.29 16.55 12.38
N LYS A 502 22.39 17.82 12.02
CA LYS A 502 23.03 18.26 10.77
C LYS A 502 24.55 18.08 10.82
N GLU A 503 25.17 18.42 11.95
CA GLU A 503 26.60 18.21 12.14
C GLU A 503 26.89 16.71 12.25
N PHE A 504 26.05 15.98 12.99
CA PHE A 504 26.17 14.55 13.18
C PHE A 504 26.07 13.78 11.85
N SER A 505 25.06 14.06 10.99
CA SER A 505 24.92 13.35 9.70
C SER A 505 26.14 13.55 8.82
N LYS A 506 26.75 14.77 8.83
CA LYS A 506 27.99 15.08 8.10
C LYS A 506 29.19 14.32 8.66
N GLU A 507 29.34 14.30 9.98
CA GLU A 507 30.43 13.59 10.64
C GLU A 507 30.37 12.09 10.38
N VAL A 508 29.18 11.49 10.44
CA VAL A 508 28.95 10.08 10.14
C VAL A 508 29.31 9.78 8.67
N ALA A 509 28.84 10.60 7.73
CA ALA A 509 29.12 10.40 6.30
C ALA A 509 30.62 10.54 5.98
N ASN A 510 31.31 11.52 6.56
CA ASN A 510 32.74 11.71 6.39
C ASN A 510 33.54 10.56 7.00
N THR A 511 33.13 10.07 8.17
CA THR A 511 33.75 8.93 8.84
C THR A 511 33.58 7.66 8.01
N ALA A 512 32.37 7.43 7.46
CA ALA A 512 32.12 6.32 6.57
C ALA A 512 33.03 6.37 5.33
N ARG A 513 33.17 7.54 4.70
CA ARG A 513 34.07 7.74 3.56
C ARG A 513 35.53 7.45 3.92
N PHE A 514 35.97 7.87 5.11
CA PHE A 514 37.32 7.58 5.58
C PHE A 514 37.58 6.08 5.76
N TYR A 515 36.61 5.32 6.28
CA TYR A 515 36.75 3.86 6.43
C TYR A 515 36.65 3.10 5.10
N ALA A 516 35.85 3.56 4.15
CA ALA A 516 35.71 2.93 2.83
C ALA A 516 37.01 2.98 2.01
N GLY A 517 37.84 4.02 2.16
CA GLY A 517 39.07 4.24 1.38
C GLY A 517 38.80 4.46 -0.12
N ASP A 518 39.85 4.79 -0.87
CA ASP A 518 39.70 5.19 -2.30
C ASP A 518 39.31 4.01 -3.23
N GLU A 519 39.66 2.77 -2.89
CA GLU A 519 39.41 1.59 -3.74
C GLU A 519 37.98 1.01 -3.62
N LYS A 520 37.28 1.26 -2.50
CA LYS A 520 35.93 0.75 -2.21
C LYS A 520 34.85 1.84 -2.15
N SER A 521 35.14 3.03 -2.64
CA SER A 521 34.19 4.13 -2.55
C SER A 521 32.93 3.86 -3.38
N ASP A 522 31.77 3.92 -2.76
CA ASP A 522 30.46 4.01 -3.39
C ASP A 522 29.75 5.28 -2.96
N ASP A 523 28.56 5.54 -3.50
CA ASP A 523 27.74 6.64 -3.04
C ASP A 523 27.37 6.42 -1.55
N ILE A 524 27.49 7.45 -0.74
CA ILE A 524 27.23 7.38 0.70
C ILE A 524 26.05 8.31 1.03
N SER A 525 25.02 7.72 1.60
CA SER A 525 23.88 8.46 2.17
C SER A 525 23.69 8.11 3.63
N VAL A 526 23.56 9.13 4.46
CA VAL A 526 23.30 9.02 5.89
C VAL A 526 22.10 9.88 6.23
N ILE A 527 21.04 9.28 6.75
CA ILE A 527 19.84 9.97 7.24
C ILE A 527 19.80 9.81 8.75
N ALA A 528 19.91 10.90 9.48
CA ALA A 528 19.78 10.94 10.93
C ALA A 528 18.40 11.48 11.32
N MET A 529 17.72 10.79 12.21
CA MET A 529 16.36 11.13 12.66
C MET A 529 16.28 11.12 14.17
N ARG A 530 15.49 12.06 14.73
CA ARG A 530 15.21 12.14 16.16
C ARG A 530 13.78 12.63 16.39
N LEU A 531 13.09 12.02 17.39
CA LEU A 531 11.82 12.55 17.87
C LEU A 531 12.09 13.67 18.89
N SER A 532 11.42 14.81 18.68
CA SER A 532 11.34 15.91 19.62
C SER A 532 9.88 16.15 20.05
N ARG A 533 9.68 16.71 21.25
CA ARG A 533 8.33 17.03 21.78
C ARG A 533 8.04 18.51 21.64
#